data_a33fe4478c6859c8bf0cbdb58d41308e
#
_entry.id   a33fe4478c6859c8bf0cbdb58d41308e
#
_cell.length_a   1.000
_cell.length_b   1.000
_cell.length_c   1.000
_cell.angle_alpha   90.00
_cell.angle_beta   90.00
_cell.angle_gamma   90.00
#
_symmetry.space_group_name_H-M   'P 1'
#
loop_
_entity.id
_entity.type
_entity.pdbx_description
1 polymer ?
#
loop_
_entity_poly.entity_id
_entity_poly.type
_entity_poly.pdbx_seq_one_letter_code
_entity_poly.pdbx_strand_id
1 'polypeptide(L)'
;SVASRGLGDVYKRQFQGGAGTSANMNTNEVVANLALEYVGAEKGSYDIINPNDDVNMSQSTNDAYPTGLRLGVYYAVQGLLEELDELQKALRAKGDEFSDIIKMGRTQLQDAVPMTLGQEFTAFGANLNEEQRTISNAATSLLEVNLGATAIGTGINTPNGYKDQVVTALREVTGLDLSLIHISEPR
;
A
#
# COMPACT_ATOMS: atom_id res chain seq x y z
N SER A 1 -0.75 18.60 -9.09
CA SER A 1 -0.67 17.19 -8.68
C SER A 1 -0.14 16.34 -9.82
N VAL A 2 0.46 15.19 -9.53
CA VAL A 2 0.99 14.25 -10.54
C VAL A 2 -0.11 13.84 -11.55
N ALA A 3 -1.34 13.70 -11.07
CA ALA A 3 -2.50 13.33 -11.88
C ALA A 3 -2.86 14.32 -12.99
N SER A 4 -2.51 15.61 -12.88
CA SER A 4 -2.82 16.62 -13.88
C SER A 4 -1.83 16.66 -15.06
N ARG A 5 -0.83 15.80 -15.06
CA ARG A 5 0.22 15.74 -16.09
C ARG A 5 0.00 14.65 -17.14
N GLY A 6 -0.93 13.72 -16.90
CA GLY A 6 -1.31 12.71 -17.87
C GLY A 6 -2.33 13.23 -18.88
N LEU A 7 -2.24 12.75 -20.13
CA LEU A 7 -3.25 13.03 -21.14
C LEU A 7 -4.52 12.21 -20.85
N GLY A 8 -5.66 12.89 -20.77
CA GLY A 8 -6.96 12.24 -20.64
C GLY A 8 -7.32 11.73 -19.24
N ASP A 9 -6.70 12.26 -18.20
CA ASP A 9 -6.83 11.82 -16.82
C ASP A 9 -8.26 11.89 -16.25
N VAL A 10 -9.05 12.87 -16.65
CA VAL A 10 -10.39 13.11 -16.08
C VAL A 10 -11.40 12.06 -16.57
N TYR A 11 -11.35 11.65 -17.82
CA TYR A 11 -12.28 10.68 -18.39
C TYR A 11 -11.93 9.24 -18.04
N LYS A 12 -10.65 8.89 -17.93
CA LYS A 12 -10.20 7.54 -17.59
C LYS A 12 -10.53 7.15 -16.15
N ARG A 13 -10.75 8.12 -15.25
CA ARG A 13 -11.11 7.87 -13.85
C ARG A 13 -12.59 7.60 -13.62
N GLN A 14 -13.47 8.02 -14.51
CA GLN A 14 -14.92 7.87 -14.34
C GLN A 14 -15.41 6.45 -14.67
N PHE A 15 -14.75 5.79 -15.63
CA PHE A 15 -15.09 4.44 -16.08
C PHE A 15 -13.82 3.61 -16.19
N GLN A 16 -13.46 2.94 -15.09
CA GLN A 16 -12.31 2.05 -15.11
C GLN A 16 -12.72 0.66 -15.58
N GLY A 17 -11.92 0.06 -16.45
CA GLY A 17 -12.13 -1.30 -16.96
C GLY A 17 -11.91 -2.42 -15.92
N GLY A 18 -11.70 -2.12 -14.65
CA GLY A 18 -11.37 -3.06 -13.60
C GLY A 18 -9.92 -3.53 -13.64
N ALA A 19 -9.54 -4.41 -12.71
CA ALA A 19 -8.22 -5.05 -12.61
C ALA A 19 -6.98 -4.12 -12.67
N GLY A 20 -7.17 -2.79 -12.56
CA GLY A 20 -6.09 -1.81 -12.48
C GLY A 20 -5.48 -1.34 -13.81
N THR A 21 -5.94 -1.84 -14.97
CA THR A 21 -5.36 -1.50 -16.28
C THR A 21 -5.39 0.01 -16.55
N SER A 22 -6.51 0.68 -16.28
CA SER A 22 -6.64 2.13 -16.49
C SER A 22 -5.68 2.92 -15.59
N ALA A 23 -5.47 2.51 -14.36
CA ALA A 23 -4.53 3.15 -13.44
C ALA A 23 -3.07 2.93 -13.89
N ASN A 24 -2.70 1.71 -14.28
CA ASN A 24 -1.37 1.38 -14.80
C ASN A 24 -1.04 2.21 -16.03
N MET A 25 -1.93 2.23 -17.03
CA MET A 25 -1.70 2.97 -18.27
C MET A 25 -1.67 4.48 -18.07
N ASN A 26 -2.53 5.02 -17.19
CA ASN A 26 -2.46 6.44 -16.83
C ASN A 26 -1.11 6.81 -16.19
N THR A 27 -0.58 5.93 -15.33
CA THR A 27 0.75 6.14 -14.74
C THR A 27 1.84 6.12 -15.80
N ASN A 28 1.80 5.17 -16.74
CA ASN A 28 2.76 5.10 -17.84
C ASN A 28 2.72 6.34 -18.73
N GLU A 29 1.52 6.87 -19.04
CA GLU A 29 1.37 8.13 -19.77
C GLU A 29 1.96 9.32 -19.00
N VAL A 30 1.76 9.40 -17.69
CA VAL A 30 2.35 10.45 -16.86
C VAL A 30 3.88 10.38 -16.88
N VAL A 31 4.44 9.18 -16.73
CA VAL A 31 5.89 8.95 -16.74
C VAL A 31 6.47 9.29 -18.12
N ALA A 32 5.85 8.82 -19.20
CA ALA A 32 6.28 9.15 -20.56
C ALA A 32 6.29 10.68 -20.81
N ASN A 33 5.25 11.38 -20.40
CA ASN A 33 5.18 12.84 -20.57
C ASN A 33 6.18 13.59 -19.70
N LEU A 34 6.49 13.12 -18.50
CA LEU A 34 7.57 13.67 -17.67
C LEU A 34 8.94 13.47 -18.33
N ALA A 35 9.17 12.29 -18.89
CA ALA A 35 10.41 12.01 -19.62
C ALA A 35 10.55 12.86 -20.88
N LEU A 36 9.46 13.07 -21.65
CA LEU A 36 9.43 13.97 -22.80
C LEU A 36 9.77 15.42 -22.40
N GLU A 37 9.17 15.93 -21.32
CA GLU A 37 9.53 17.26 -20.79
C GLU A 37 11.02 17.34 -20.41
N TYR A 38 11.56 16.29 -19.79
CA TYR A 38 12.97 16.25 -19.38
C TYR A 38 13.95 16.32 -20.58
N VAL A 39 13.60 15.70 -21.71
CA VAL A 39 14.43 15.76 -22.94
C VAL A 39 14.09 16.95 -23.84
N GLY A 40 13.19 17.86 -23.42
CA GLY A 40 12.82 19.06 -24.14
C GLY A 40 11.84 18.83 -25.31
N ALA A 41 11.14 17.69 -25.32
CA ALA A 41 10.10 17.38 -26.29
C ALA A 41 8.71 17.81 -25.80
N GLU A 42 7.75 17.92 -26.71
CA GLU A 42 6.36 18.20 -26.37
C GLU A 42 5.67 16.95 -25.78
N LYS A 43 4.75 17.16 -24.84
CA LYS A 43 3.90 16.09 -24.29
C LYS A 43 3.09 15.43 -25.41
N GLY A 44 3.02 14.11 -25.38
CA GLY A 44 2.31 13.34 -26.39
C GLY A 44 3.16 12.98 -27.61
N SER A 45 4.43 13.39 -27.69
CA SER A 45 5.38 12.96 -28.74
C SER A 45 5.80 11.49 -28.51
N TYR A 46 4.84 10.58 -28.59
CA TYR A 46 5.02 9.16 -28.29
C TYR A 46 5.80 8.37 -29.34
N ASP A 47 6.21 9.03 -30.41
CA ASP A 47 7.24 8.59 -31.34
C ASP A 47 8.65 8.67 -30.78
N ILE A 48 8.86 9.52 -29.74
CA ILE A 48 10.14 9.66 -29.03
C ILE A 48 10.17 8.79 -27.77
N ILE A 49 9.14 8.87 -26.90
CA ILE A 49 9.01 8.05 -25.70
C ILE A 49 7.56 7.58 -25.59
N ASN A 50 7.35 6.29 -25.77
CA ASN A 50 6.03 5.67 -25.80
C ASN A 50 5.66 5.08 -24.42
N PRO A 51 4.45 5.36 -23.89
CA PRO A 51 4.03 4.81 -22.60
C PRO A 51 3.90 3.28 -22.58
N ASN A 52 3.61 2.63 -23.72
CA ASN A 52 3.53 1.17 -23.80
C ASN A 52 4.89 0.52 -24.08
N ASP A 53 5.57 1.03 -25.13
CA ASP A 53 6.71 0.33 -25.70
C ASP A 53 8.00 0.62 -24.89
N ASP A 54 8.08 1.79 -24.25
CA ASP A 54 9.23 2.19 -23.45
C ASP A 54 8.94 2.09 -21.95
N VAL A 55 7.93 2.78 -21.42
CA VAL A 55 7.67 2.86 -19.98
C VAL A 55 7.14 1.53 -19.43
N ASN A 56 6.21 0.87 -20.13
CA ASN A 56 5.64 -0.41 -19.73
C ASN A 56 6.45 -1.61 -20.23
N MET A 57 7.62 -1.39 -20.82
CA MET A 57 8.47 -2.46 -21.34
C MET A 57 8.78 -3.51 -20.26
N SER A 58 8.63 -4.77 -20.58
CA SER A 58 8.84 -5.90 -19.67
C SER A 58 7.91 -5.95 -18.44
N GLN A 59 6.80 -5.22 -18.47
CA GLN A 59 5.79 -5.18 -17.42
C GLN A 59 4.43 -5.64 -17.94
N SER A 60 3.55 -5.94 -16.98
CA SER A 60 2.12 -6.11 -17.20
C SER A 60 1.37 -5.36 -16.12
N THR A 61 0.11 -4.98 -16.36
CA THR A 61 -0.77 -4.52 -15.28
C THR A 61 -0.88 -5.58 -14.17
N ASN A 62 -0.76 -6.87 -14.53
CA ASN A 62 -0.93 -7.98 -13.59
C ASN A 62 0.20 -8.10 -12.57
N ASP A 63 1.36 -7.51 -12.80
CA ASP A 63 2.47 -7.47 -11.85
C ASP A 63 2.76 -6.05 -11.33
N ALA A 64 2.74 -5.04 -12.18
CA ALA A 64 3.05 -3.66 -11.80
C ALA A 64 1.97 -3.06 -10.88
N TYR A 65 0.68 -3.22 -11.23
CA TYR A 65 -0.42 -2.65 -10.44
C TYR A 65 -0.57 -3.28 -9.05
N PRO A 66 -0.57 -4.61 -8.87
CA PRO A 66 -0.60 -5.22 -7.54
C PRO A 66 0.62 -4.85 -6.69
N THR A 67 1.80 -4.74 -7.29
CA THR A 67 3.00 -4.26 -6.59
C THR A 67 2.81 -2.83 -6.09
N GLY A 68 2.36 -1.92 -6.95
CA GLY A 68 2.07 -0.54 -6.57
C GLY A 68 0.98 -0.43 -5.49
N LEU A 69 -0.07 -1.27 -5.58
CA LEU A 69 -1.13 -1.32 -4.57
C LEU A 69 -0.60 -1.78 -3.21
N ARG A 70 0.21 -2.85 -3.17
CA ARG A 70 0.82 -3.36 -1.92
C ARG A 70 1.69 -2.30 -1.25
N LEU A 71 2.55 -1.63 -2.01
CA LEU A 71 3.39 -0.55 -1.49
C LEU A 71 2.54 0.64 -0.99
N GLY A 72 1.51 1.04 -1.75
CA GLY A 72 0.60 2.10 -1.35
C GLY A 72 -0.13 1.79 -0.04
N VAL A 73 -0.63 0.57 0.12
CA VAL A 73 -1.28 0.11 1.37
C VAL A 73 -0.25 0.02 2.50
N TYR A 74 0.96 -0.47 2.24
CA TYR A 74 2.02 -0.53 3.24
C TYR A 74 2.32 0.86 3.83
N TYR A 75 2.52 1.87 2.98
CA TYR A 75 2.74 3.25 3.43
C TYR A 75 1.54 3.84 4.18
N ALA A 76 0.31 3.55 3.73
CA ALA A 76 -0.89 4.00 4.43
C ALA A 76 -1.02 3.37 5.83
N VAL A 77 -0.64 2.10 5.97
CA VAL A 77 -0.64 1.39 7.27
C VAL A 77 0.35 2.02 8.25
N GLN A 78 1.49 2.56 7.81
CA GLN A 78 2.43 3.21 8.72
C GLN A 78 1.77 4.40 9.43
N GLY A 79 1.06 5.26 8.70
CA GLY A 79 0.32 6.37 9.29
C GLY A 79 -0.79 5.91 10.24
N LEU A 80 -1.49 4.82 9.90
CA LEU A 80 -2.48 4.22 10.81
C LEU A 80 -1.84 3.73 12.13
N LEU A 81 -0.68 3.09 12.05
CA LEU A 81 0.03 2.59 13.26
C LEU A 81 0.49 3.74 14.17
N GLU A 82 0.91 4.86 13.60
CA GLU A 82 1.26 6.06 14.36
C GLU A 82 0.04 6.62 15.13
N GLU A 83 -1.11 6.76 14.47
CA GLU A 83 -2.35 7.24 15.10
C GLU A 83 -2.89 6.27 16.15
N LEU A 84 -2.75 4.96 15.94
CA LEU A 84 -3.12 3.95 16.94
C LEU A 84 -2.23 4.04 18.19
N ASP A 85 -0.95 4.32 18.05
CA ASP A 85 -0.02 4.53 19.16
C ASP A 85 -0.42 5.76 20.00
N GLU A 86 -0.76 6.86 19.35
CA GLU A 86 -1.24 8.08 20.03
C GLU A 86 -2.57 7.84 20.75
N LEU A 87 -3.51 7.13 20.12
CA LEU A 87 -4.78 6.76 20.77
C LEU A 87 -4.55 5.85 21.98
N GLN A 88 -3.64 4.88 21.87
CA GLN A 88 -3.29 4.00 22.99
C GLN A 88 -2.71 4.78 24.16
N LYS A 89 -1.79 5.73 23.92
CA LYS A 89 -1.24 6.60 24.96
C LYS A 89 -2.33 7.43 25.65
N ALA A 90 -3.25 7.99 24.86
CA ALA A 90 -4.36 8.78 25.40
C ALA A 90 -5.29 7.93 26.28
N LEU A 91 -5.61 6.69 25.88
CA LEU A 91 -6.44 5.77 26.66
C LEU A 91 -5.74 5.35 27.97
N ARG A 92 -4.44 5.11 27.94
CA ARG A 92 -3.66 4.82 29.18
C ARG A 92 -3.66 6.01 30.14
N ALA A 93 -3.41 7.21 29.62
CA ALA A 93 -3.46 8.43 30.44
C ALA A 93 -4.84 8.63 31.09
N LYS A 94 -5.93 8.35 30.36
CA LYS A 94 -7.29 8.36 30.92
C LYS A 94 -7.53 7.21 31.89
N GLY A 95 -6.90 6.07 31.69
CA GLY A 95 -6.90 4.96 32.65
C GLY A 95 -6.33 5.39 34.01
N ASP A 96 -5.18 6.09 34.01
CA ASP A 96 -4.55 6.60 35.21
C ASP A 96 -5.38 7.70 35.85
N GLU A 97 -5.89 8.68 35.06
CA GLU A 97 -6.73 9.78 35.53
C GLU A 97 -8.01 9.31 36.23
N PHE A 98 -8.62 8.22 35.74
CA PHE A 98 -9.88 7.68 36.25
C PHE A 98 -9.71 6.46 37.16
N SER A 99 -8.51 6.24 37.68
CA SER A 99 -8.18 5.07 38.51
C SER A 99 -9.05 4.93 39.77
N ASP A 100 -9.49 6.06 40.35
CA ASP A 100 -10.27 6.12 41.59
C ASP A 100 -11.78 6.29 41.36
N ILE A 101 -12.21 6.40 40.09
CA ILE A 101 -13.64 6.58 39.77
C ILE A 101 -14.34 5.24 39.73
N ILE A 102 -15.16 4.95 40.75
CA ILE A 102 -15.91 3.69 40.85
C ILE A 102 -17.11 3.74 39.91
N LYS A 103 -17.31 2.65 39.17
CA LYS A 103 -18.48 2.39 38.33
C LYS A 103 -18.99 0.95 38.50
N MET A 104 -20.20 0.71 38.01
CA MET A 104 -20.69 -0.66 37.90
C MET A 104 -20.15 -1.30 36.61
N GLY A 105 -19.40 -2.40 36.74
CA GLY A 105 -19.06 -3.27 35.61
C GLY A 105 -20.31 -4.03 35.15
N ARG A 106 -20.42 -4.28 33.84
CA ARG A 106 -21.57 -4.95 33.23
C ARG A 106 -21.17 -6.20 32.47
N THR A 107 -22.01 -7.22 32.58
CA THR A 107 -21.95 -8.43 31.76
C THR A 107 -23.32 -8.71 31.19
N GLN A 108 -23.39 -9.12 29.92
CA GLN A 108 -24.65 -9.42 29.23
C GLN A 108 -25.69 -8.28 29.37
N LEU A 109 -25.25 -7.02 29.30
CA LEU A 109 -26.05 -5.80 29.42
C LEU A 109 -26.70 -5.62 30.83
N GLN A 110 -26.22 -6.35 31.85
CA GLN A 110 -26.70 -6.24 33.23
C GLN A 110 -25.58 -5.81 34.18
N ASP A 111 -25.96 -5.17 35.27
CA ASP A 111 -25.05 -4.82 36.33
C ASP A 111 -24.47 -6.09 36.97
N ALA A 112 -23.15 -6.12 37.13
CA ALA A 112 -22.44 -7.26 37.69
C ALA A 112 -21.69 -6.88 38.99
N VAL A 113 -20.44 -6.40 38.87
CA VAL A 113 -19.59 -6.10 40.00
C VAL A 113 -18.99 -4.70 39.87
N PRO A 114 -18.64 -4.04 41.00
CA PRO A 114 -17.94 -2.78 41.00
C PRO A 114 -16.56 -2.92 40.31
N MET A 115 -16.21 -1.89 39.54
CA MET A 115 -14.90 -1.71 38.93
C MET A 115 -14.55 -0.23 38.92
N THR A 116 -13.35 0.15 38.48
CA THR A 116 -13.04 1.55 38.22
C THR A 116 -13.20 1.88 36.74
N LEU A 117 -13.50 3.13 36.44
CA LEU A 117 -13.51 3.64 35.07
C LEU A 117 -12.11 3.56 34.44
N GLY A 118 -11.06 3.76 35.27
CA GLY A 118 -9.68 3.59 34.84
C GLY A 118 -9.37 2.17 34.33
N GLN A 119 -9.92 1.13 34.97
CA GLN A 119 -9.77 -0.24 34.49
C GLN A 119 -10.38 -0.46 33.10
N GLU A 120 -11.51 0.19 32.80
CA GLU A 120 -12.15 0.10 31.49
C GLU A 120 -11.29 0.76 30.39
N PHE A 121 -10.78 1.99 30.63
CA PHE A 121 -9.89 2.67 29.69
C PHE A 121 -8.56 1.92 29.49
N THR A 122 -8.00 1.37 30.57
CA THR A 122 -6.79 0.53 30.47
C THR A 122 -7.01 -0.71 29.61
N ALA A 123 -8.17 -1.35 29.74
CA ALA A 123 -8.54 -2.51 28.91
C ALA A 123 -8.67 -2.13 27.43
N PHE A 124 -9.27 -0.96 27.10
CA PHE A 124 -9.32 -0.48 25.71
C PHE A 124 -7.90 -0.24 25.15
N GLY A 125 -7.01 0.37 25.94
CA GLY A 125 -5.63 0.56 25.53
C GLY A 125 -4.87 -0.76 25.33
N ALA A 126 -5.13 -1.78 26.14
CA ALA A 126 -4.54 -3.11 25.98
C ALA A 126 -5.01 -3.80 24.69
N ASN A 127 -6.32 -3.75 24.39
CA ASN A 127 -6.88 -4.30 23.16
C ASN A 127 -6.26 -3.62 21.91
N LEU A 128 -6.14 -2.29 21.91
CA LEU A 128 -5.52 -1.58 20.78
C LEU A 128 -4.05 -1.98 20.58
N ASN A 129 -3.32 -2.28 21.64
CA ASN A 129 -1.94 -2.77 21.51
C ASN A 129 -1.86 -4.13 20.81
N GLU A 130 -2.81 -5.03 21.08
CA GLU A 130 -2.89 -6.32 20.39
C GLU A 130 -3.25 -6.17 18.91
N GLU A 131 -4.23 -5.31 18.61
CA GLU A 131 -4.62 -5.02 17.23
C GLU A 131 -3.51 -4.32 16.44
N GLN A 132 -2.78 -3.40 17.05
CA GLN A 132 -1.62 -2.75 16.42
C GLN A 132 -0.55 -3.77 16.03
N ARG A 133 -0.26 -4.75 16.90
CA ARG A 133 0.66 -5.85 16.57
C ARG A 133 0.14 -6.70 15.42
N THR A 134 -1.14 -7.01 15.42
CA THR A 134 -1.78 -7.80 14.36
C THR A 134 -1.69 -7.09 13.01
N ILE A 135 -2.01 -5.78 12.97
CA ILE A 135 -1.89 -4.95 11.77
C ILE A 135 -0.43 -4.88 11.29
N SER A 136 0.51 -4.64 12.21
CA SER A 136 1.94 -4.58 11.88
C SER A 136 2.44 -5.90 11.29
N ASN A 137 2.06 -7.04 11.86
CA ASN A 137 2.40 -8.35 11.32
C ASN A 137 1.77 -8.60 9.95
N ALA A 138 0.51 -8.22 9.75
CA ALA A 138 -0.16 -8.35 8.46
C ALA A 138 0.51 -7.46 7.38
N ALA A 139 0.99 -6.28 7.76
CA ALA A 139 1.67 -5.36 6.84
C ALA A 139 2.97 -5.95 6.26
N THR A 140 3.65 -6.85 6.97
CA THR A 140 4.86 -7.51 6.45
C THR A 140 4.57 -8.34 5.20
N SER A 141 3.37 -8.91 5.08
CA SER A 141 2.96 -9.66 3.88
C SER A 141 2.81 -8.76 2.63
N LEU A 142 2.67 -7.45 2.80
CA LEU A 142 2.62 -6.49 1.70
C LEU A 142 3.99 -6.27 1.06
N LEU A 143 5.08 -6.62 1.75
CA LEU A 143 6.43 -6.53 1.23
C LEU A 143 6.78 -7.66 0.26
N GLU A 144 5.93 -8.67 0.12
CA GLU A 144 6.03 -9.67 -0.92
C GLU A 144 5.38 -9.14 -2.20
N VAL A 145 6.17 -8.95 -3.26
CA VAL A 145 5.71 -8.36 -4.53
C VAL A 145 5.87 -9.35 -5.69
N ASN A 146 5.10 -9.13 -6.74
CA ASN A 146 5.15 -9.98 -7.94
C ASN A 146 5.71 -9.25 -9.18
N LEU A 147 6.40 -8.13 -9.01
CA LEU A 147 7.00 -7.38 -10.11
C LEU A 147 8.03 -8.26 -10.85
N GLY A 148 7.99 -8.24 -12.18
CA GLY A 148 8.77 -9.11 -13.03
C GLY A 148 8.12 -10.46 -13.38
N ALA A 149 6.95 -10.76 -12.79
CA ALA A 149 6.15 -11.94 -13.12
C ALA A 149 5.40 -11.79 -14.46
N THR A 150 5.21 -10.56 -14.91
CA THR A 150 4.45 -10.20 -16.11
C THR A 150 2.99 -10.68 -16.10
N ALA A 151 2.45 -11.13 -17.23
CA ALA A 151 1.01 -11.38 -17.38
C ALA A 151 0.49 -12.56 -16.54
N ILE A 152 1.26 -13.67 -16.47
CA ILE A 152 0.81 -14.97 -15.91
C ILE A 152 1.77 -15.56 -14.88
N GLY A 153 2.75 -14.83 -14.40
CA GLY A 153 3.69 -15.29 -13.38
C GLY A 153 5.00 -15.90 -13.91
N THR A 154 5.14 -16.05 -15.22
CA THR A 154 6.28 -16.74 -15.85
C THR A 154 7.40 -15.82 -16.29
N GLY A 155 7.20 -14.49 -16.24
CA GLY A 155 8.16 -13.50 -16.75
C GLY A 155 8.26 -13.49 -18.29
N ILE A 156 7.20 -13.90 -18.98
CA ILE A 156 7.17 -13.91 -20.46
C ILE A 156 7.47 -12.52 -21.02
N ASN A 157 8.26 -12.45 -22.09
CA ASN A 157 8.71 -11.22 -22.76
C ASN A 157 9.66 -10.34 -21.93
N THR A 158 10.28 -10.88 -20.89
CA THR A 158 11.33 -10.16 -20.17
C THR A 158 12.72 -10.65 -20.58
N PRO A 159 13.76 -9.80 -20.56
CA PRO A 159 15.13 -10.23 -20.73
C PRO A 159 15.59 -11.07 -19.54
N ASN A 160 16.63 -11.88 -19.79
CA ASN A 160 17.21 -12.72 -18.75
C ASN A 160 17.70 -11.88 -17.57
N GLY A 161 17.35 -12.28 -16.34
CA GLY A 161 17.72 -11.59 -15.11
C GLY A 161 16.87 -10.37 -14.76
N TYR A 162 15.90 -9.99 -15.58
CA TYR A 162 15.02 -8.83 -15.33
C TYR A 162 14.32 -8.93 -13.98
N LYS A 163 13.74 -10.08 -13.65
CA LYS A 163 12.98 -10.31 -12.42
C LYS A 163 13.78 -9.98 -11.15
N ASP A 164 15.04 -10.41 -11.09
CA ASP A 164 15.90 -10.17 -9.93
C ASP A 164 16.39 -8.71 -9.87
N GLN A 165 16.70 -8.14 -11.04
CA GLN A 165 17.18 -6.76 -11.15
C GLN A 165 16.09 -5.74 -10.81
N VAL A 166 14.85 -5.95 -11.28
CA VAL A 166 13.76 -5.01 -11.05
C VAL A 166 13.37 -4.93 -9.59
N VAL A 167 13.39 -6.05 -8.85
CA VAL A 167 13.10 -6.05 -7.40
C VAL A 167 14.26 -5.43 -6.63
N THR A 168 15.50 -5.68 -7.04
CA THR A 168 16.67 -5.01 -6.45
C THR A 168 16.58 -3.50 -6.60
N ALA A 169 16.29 -3.01 -7.80
CA ALA A 169 16.08 -1.59 -8.06
C ALA A 169 14.90 -1.01 -7.24
N LEU A 170 13.81 -1.77 -7.11
CA LEU A 170 12.67 -1.33 -6.30
C LEU A 170 13.02 -1.24 -4.81
N ARG A 171 13.82 -2.16 -4.28
CA ARG A 171 14.36 -2.07 -2.90
C ARG A 171 15.20 -0.81 -2.71
N GLU A 172 16.09 -0.50 -3.66
CA GLU A 172 16.93 0.70 -3.61
C GLU A 172 16.11 1.99 -3.62
N VAL A 173 15.07 2.06 -4.44
CA VAL A 173 14.19 3.25 -4.54
C VAL A 173 13.29 3.42 -3.32
N THR A 174 12.77 2.32 -2.78
CA THR A 174 11.79 2.36 -1.67
C THR A 174 12.44 2.31 -0.29
N GLY A 175 13.66 1.78 -0.18
CA GLY A 175 14.31 1.47 1.10
C GLY A 175 13.66 0.31 1.86
N LEU A 176 12.74 -0.44 1.22
CA LEU A 176 12.01 -1.53 1.84
C LEU A 176 12.65 -2.89 1.53
N ASP A 177 12.61 -3.81 2.50
CA ASP A 177 13.06 -5.19 2.31
C ASP A 177 12.00 -6.03 1.58
N LEU A 178 11.88 -5.78 0.29
CA LEU A 178 10.91 -6.45 -0.56
C LEU A 178 11.38 -7.86 -0.92
N SER A 179 10.45 -8.80 -0.98
CA SER A 179 10.69 -10.14 -1.48
C SER A 179 9.80 -10.44 -2.69
N LEU A 180 10.21 -11.42 -3.52
CA LEU A 180 9.38 -11.90 -4.61
C LEU A 180 8.42 -12.97 -4.09
N ILE A 181 7.15 -12.82 -4.44
CA ILE A 181 6.21 -13.94 -4.33
C ILE A 181 6.72 -15.04 -5.27
N HIS A 182 7.01 -16.20 -4.71
CA HIS A 182 7.36 -17.37 -5.52
C HIS A 182 6.11 -17.89 -6.25
N ILE A 183 5.76 -17.24 -7.36
CA ILE A 183 4.79 -17.78 -8.31
C ILE A 183 5.59 -18.63 -9.30
N SER A 184 6.01 -19.82 -8.87
CA SER A 184 6.72 -20.75 -9.73
C SER A 184 5.82 -21.85 -10.28
N GLU A 185 4.56 -21.91 -9.85
CA GLU A 185 3.61 -22.91 -10.38
C GLU A 185 2.23 -22.27 -10.57
N PRO A 186 1.60 -22.44 -11.74
CA PRO A 186 0.20 -22.14 -11.93
C PRO A 186 -0.63 -23.09 -11.03
N ARG A 187 -1.43 -22.51 -10.14
CA ARG A 187 -2.43 -23.26 -9.39
C ARG A 187 -3.65 -23.52 -10.25
#